data_b6f3cff8560f0bff4b40450d53378ec6
#
_entry.id   b6f3cff8560f0bff4b40450d53378ec6
#
_cell.length_a   1.000
_cell.length_b   1.000
_cell.length_c   1.000
_cell.angle_alpha   90.00
_cell.angle_beta   90.00
_cell.angle_gamma   90.00
#
_symmetry.space_group_name_H-M   'P 1'
#
loop_
_entity.id
_entity.type
_entity.pdbx_description
1 polymer ?
#
loop_
_entity_poly.entity_id
_entity_poly.type
_entity_poly.pdbx_seq_one_letter_code
_entity_poly.pdbx_strand_id
1 'polypeptide(L)' 'MTTVTVHGGGAGLKQEILVGKHRLLADEPVDGGGTDAGPTPYDYLLAALGA' A
#
# COMPACT_ATOMS: atom_id res chain seq x y z
N MET A 1 6.51 2.33 20.32
CA MET A 1 5.51 1.99 19.30
C MET A 1 5.92 2.58 17.96
N THR A 2 5.78 1.82 16.88
CA THR A 2 6.18 2.26 15.55
C THR A 2 5.09 3.13 14.92
N THR A 3 5.51 4.23 14.30
CA THR A 3 4.59 5.08 13.55
C THR A 3 4.47 4.55 12.13
N VAL A 4 3.26 4.50 11.62
CA VAL A 4 2.98 4.14 10.23
C VAL A 4 2.48 5.38 9.51
N THR A 5 3.12 5.74 8.41
CA THR A 5 2.73 6.88 7.59
C THR A 5 2.33 6.41 6.21
N VAL A 6 1.22 6.92 5.70
CA VAL A 6 0.74 6.58 4.37
C VAL A 6 0.69 7.86 3.54
N HIS A 7 1.38 7.87 2.39
CA HIS A 7 1.40 9.00 1.48
C HIS A 7 0.71 8.63 0.16
N GLY A 8 -0.26 9.42 -0.24
CA GLY A 8 -0.82 9.32 -1.57
C GLY A 8 0.17 9.85 -2.61
N GLY A 9 0.21 9.21 -3.77
CA GLY A 9 1.16 9.54 -4.82
C GLY A 9 0.83 10.79 -5.64
N GLY A 10 -0.26 11.46 -5.36
CA GLY A 10 -0.66 12.67 -6.08
C GLY A 10 -1.32 12.42 -7.42
N ALA A 11 -1.02 11.35 -8.10
CA ALA A 11 -1.63 10.95 -9.36
C ALA A 11 -1.99 9.46 -9.28
N GLY A 12 -3.26 9.14 -9.43
CA GLY A 12 -3.74 7.77 -9.36
C GLY A 12 -3.90 7.26 -7.93
N LEU A 13 -3.90 5.94 -7.77
CA LEU A 13 -4.27 5.27 -6.53
C LEU A 13 -3.07 4.73 -5.74
N LYS A 14 -1.87 4.87 -6.29
CA LYS A 14 -0.65 4.34 -5.64
C LYS A 14 -0.37 5.07 -4.34
N GLN A 15 -0.05 4.31 -3.30
CA GLN A 15 0.25 4.81 -1.97
C GLN A 15 1.62 4.31 -1.53
N GLU A 16 2.37 5.15 -0.84
CA GLU A 16 3.61 4.75 -0.19
C GLU A 16 3.35 4.57 1.31
N ILE A 17 3.81 3.46 1.86
CA ILE A 17 3.63 3.14 3.27
C ILE A 17 5.01 3.10 3.94
N LEU A 18 5.19 3.92 4.95
CA LEU A 18 6.45 4.03 5.68
C LEU A 18 6.27 3.50 7.10
N VAL A 19 7.02 2.47 7.45
CA VAL A 19 6.97 1.82 8.76
C VAL A 19 8.40 1.63 9.26
N GLY A 20 8.83 2.47 10.19
CA GLY A 20 10.21 2.45 10.64
C GLY A 20 11.15 2.67 9.44
N LYS A 21 12.03 1.73 9.19
CA LYS A 21 12.95 1.77 8.04
C LYS A 21 12.38 1.07 6.79
N HIS A 22 11.16 0.55 6.87
CA HIS A 22 10.53 -0.17 5.78
C HIS A 22 9.71 0.77 4.91
N ARG A 23 9.79 0.56 3.60
CA ARG A 23 9.01 1.29 2.62
C ARG A 23 8.25 0.30 1.77
N LEU A 24 6.94 0.40 1.80
CA LEU A 24 6.05 -0.51 1.08
C LEU A 24 5.20 0.29 0.11
N LEU A 25 4.67 -0.38 -0.90
CA LEU A 25 3.77 0.24 -1.87
C LEU A 25 2.43 -0.49 -1.84
N ALA A 26 1.35 0.28 -1.92
CA ALA A 26 0.00 -0.23 -2.12
C ALA A 26 -0.58 0.42 -3.36
N ASP A 27 -1.31 -0.34 -4.15
CA ASP A 27 -1.92 0.17 -5.38
C ASP A 27 -3.14 -0.68 -5.70
N GLU A 28 -3.79 -0.39 -6.79
CA GLU A 28 -4.87 -1.21 -7.33
C GLU A 28 -4.39 -1.88 -8.62
N PRO A 29 -5.00 -3.00 -9.04
CA PRO A 29 -4.69 -3.57 -10.34
C PRO A 29 -5.08 -2.61 -11.46
N VAL A 30 -4.53 -2.82 -12.64
CA VAL A 30 -4.79 -1.95 -13.79
C VAL A 30 -6.28 -1.87 -14.09
N ASP A 31 -6.99 -2.98 -14.03
CA ASP A 31 -8.44 -3.02 -14.26
C ASP A 31 -9.24 -2.36 -13.13
N GLY A 32 -8.64 -2.12 -11.99
CA GLY A 32 -9.24 -1.36 -10.88
C GLY A 32 -8.86 0.11 -10.86
N GLY A 33 -8.14 0.59 -11.88
CA GLY A 33 -7.75 1.98 -12.01
C GLY A 33 -6.35 2.31 -11.49
N GLY A 34 -5.60 1.31 -11.03
CA GLY A 34 -4.24 1.49 -10.57
C GLY A 34 -3.20 1.13 -11.62
N THR A 35 -1.94 1.00 -11.19
CA THR A 35 -0.83 0.62 -12.05
C THR A 35 -0.18 -0.70 -11.64
N ASP A 36 -0.78 -1.40 -10.69
CA ASP A 36 -0.27 -2.67 -10.15
C ASP A 36 1.15 -2.56 -9.60
N ALA A 37 1.48 -1.42 -9.00
CA ALA A 37 2.80 -1.18 -8.43
C ALA A 37 3.01 -1.90 -7.09
N GLY A 38 1.95 -2.39 -6.48
CA GLY A 38 2.01 -3.13 -5.22
C GLY A 38 0.68 -3.80 -4.91
N PRO A 39 0.60 -4.57 -3.82
CA PRO A 39 -0.67 -5.17 -3.39
C PRO A 39 -1.71 -4.11 -3.04
N THR A 40 -2.99 -4.48 -3.08
CA THR A 40 -4.06 -3.59 -2.66
C THR A 40 -4.06 -3.46 -1.13
N PRO A 41 -4.68 -2.39 -0.59
CA PRO A 41 -4.86 -2.27 0.86
C PRO A 41 -5.57 -3.49 1.48
N TYR A 42 -6.53 -4.08 0.77
CA TYR A 42 -7.20 -5.29 1.25
C TYR A 42 -6.24 -6.48 1.32
N ASP A 43 -5.30 -6.60 0.38
CA ASP A 43 -4.29 -7.65 0.42
C ASP A 43 -3.41 -7.51 1.67
N TYR A 44 -3.04 -6.29 2.02
CA TYR A 44 -2.27 -6.02 3.25
C TYR A 44 -3.07 -6.40 4.49
N LEU A 45 -4.37 -6.10 4.51
CA LEU A 45 -5.22 -6.48 5.62
C LEU A 45 -5.28 -8.00 5.78
N LEU A 46 -5.46 -8.73 4.68
CA LEU A 46 -5.48 -10.20 4.71
C LEU A 46 -4.14 -10.77 5.17
N ALA A 47 -3.04 -10.19 4.71
CA ALA A 47 -1.72 -10.61 5.15
C ALA A 47 -1.53 -10.40 6.65
N ALA A 48 -1.99 -9.28 7.18
CA ALA A 48 -1.91 -8.98 8.60
C ALA A 48 -2.72 -9.97 9.43
N LEU A 49 -3.89 -10.36 8.94
CA LEU A 49 -4.75 -11.33 9.63
C LEU A 49 -4.16 -12.74 9.60
N GLY A 50 -3.41 -13.07 8.57
CA GLY A 50 -2.78 -14.38 8.43
C GLY A 50 -1.44 -14.52 9.14
N ALA A 51 -0.85 -13.38 9.52
CA ALA A 51 0.50 -13.39 10.12
C ALA A 51 0.51 -13.78 11.61
#